data_17a43f8b7bde8330dca7b59e984fcc87
#
_entry.id   17a43f8b7bde8330dca7b59e984fcc87
#
_cell.length_a   1.000
_cell.length_b   1.000
_cell.length_c   1.000
_cell.angle_alpha   90.00
_cell.angle_beta   90.00
_cell.angle_gamma   90.00
#
_symmetry.space_group_name_H-M   'P 1'
#
loop_
_entity.id
_entity.type
_entity.pdbx_description
1 polymer ?
#
loop_
_entity_poly.entity_id
_entity_poly.type
_entity_poly.pdbx_seq_one_letter_code
_entity_poly.pdbx_strand_id
1 'polypeptide(L)'
;PDIVIYDVLGDVVCGGFAMPIREGYAREVFIVSSGEMMALYAASNIAQAIRGFGKRGYARLCGIILNARNIEGEQEIVRKAAEEISTDVIAYIPRSGDIQRAEAGGGTVFECLEDSPMRAVYEGLADRVLDLTHDEKGEQQVC
;
A
#
# COMPACT_ATOMS: atom_id res chain seq x y z
N PRO A 1 -3.70 -6.93 -19.36
CA PRO A 1 -2.76 -6.08 -18.62
C PRO A 1 -1.79 -6.96 -17.84
N ASP A 2 -0.53 -6.54 -17.72
CA ASP A 2 0.48 -7.29 -16.98
C ASP A 2 0.33 -7.07 -15.47
N ILE A 3 -0.25 -5.94 -15.08
CA ILE A 3 -0.51 -5.55 -13.70
C ILE A 3 -1.88 -4.90 -13.59
N VAL A 4 -2.62 -5.21 -12.53
CA VAL A 4 -3.89 -4.56 -12.18
C VAL A 4 -3.81 -4.10 -10.72
N ILE A 5 -4.06 -2.82 -10.50
CA ILE A 5 -4.12 -2.21 -9.17
C ILE A 5 -5.58 -1.89 -8.85
N TYR A 6 -6.07 -2.39 -7.71
CA TYR A 6 -7.37 -2.05 -7.16
C TYR A 6 -7.16 -1.01 -6.06
N ASP A 7 -7.47 0.25 -6.37
CA ASP A 7 -7.51 1.32 -5.37
C ASP A 7 -8.84 1.25 -4.64
N VAL A 8 -8.80 0.89 -3.37
CA VAL A 8 -9.99 0.71 -2.54
C VAL A 8 -9.93 1.59 -1.31
N LEU A 9 -11.10 2.09 -0.90
CA LEU A 9 -11.22 2.90 0.31
C LEU A 9 -10.83 2.10 1.54
N GLY A 10 -10.14 2.74 2.49
CA GLY A 10 -9.71 2.15 3.76
C GLY A 10 -10.83 1.87 4.76
N ASP A 11 -12.09 2.03 4.36
CA ASP A 11 -13.24 1.71 5.18
C ASP A 11 -13.64 0.23 5.01
N VAL A 12 -13.28 -0.57 6.00
CA VAL A 12 -13.51 -2.02 6.02
C VAL A 12 -14.99 -2.39 6.10
N VAL A 13 -15.85 -1.46 6.45
CA VAL A 13 -17.31 -1.67 6.60
C VAL A 13 -18.00 -1.79 5.25
N CYS A 14 -17.42 -1.23 4.20
CA CYS A 14 -17.97 -1.32 2.86
C CYS A 14 -17.62 -2.66 2.21
N GLY A 15 -18.62 -3.43 1.82
CA GLY A 15 -18.45 -4.72 1.12
C GLY A 15 -17.58 -4.65 -0.16
N GLY A 16 -17.36 -3.44 -0.69
CA GLY A 16 -16.48 -3.17 -1.82
C GLY A 16 -15.00 -3.47 -1.57
N PHE A 17 -14.51 -3.29 -0.34
CA PHE A 17 -13.13 -3.65 0.04
C PHE A 17 -12.85 -5.14 -0.15
N ALA A 18 -13.80 -5.98 0.22
CA ALA A 18 -13.60 -7.42 0.22
C ALA A 18 -13.80 -8.07 -1.16
N MET A 19 -14.47 -7.40 -2.09
CA MET A 19 -14.84 -8.01 -3.37
C MET A 19 -13.64 -8.42 -4.22
N PRO A 20 -12.63 -7.58 -4.50
CA PRO A 20 -11.49 -8.01 -5.30
C PRO A 20 -10.72 -9.17 -4.68
N ILE A 21 -10.70 -9.24 -3.35
CA ILE A 21 -10.01 -10.29 -2.59
C ILE A 21 -10.83 -11.59 -2.64
N ARG A 22 -12.13 -11.51 -2.36
CA ARG A 22 -13.01 -12.69 -2.32
C ARG A 22 -13.17 -13.38 -3.66
N GLU A 23 -13.19 -12.59 -4.74
CA GLU A 23 -13.28 -13.10 -6.10
C GLU A 23 -11.92 -13.56 -6.66
N GLY A 24 -10.84 -13.42 -5.88
CA GLY A 24 -9.49 -13.85 -6.26
C GLY A 24 -8.79 -12.95 -7.28
N TYR A 25 -9.29 -11.73 -7.50
CA TYR A 25 -8.68 -10.75 -8.41
C TYR A 25 -7.46 -10.06 -7.80
N ALA A 26 -7.43 -9.88 -6.48
CA ALA A 26 -6.32 -9.28 -5.75
C ALA A 26 -5.88 -10.22 -4.62
N ARG A 27 -4.62 -10.63 -4.65
CA ARG A 27 -4.02 -11.51 -3.64
C ARG A 27 -3.07 -10.76 -2.74
N GLU A 28 -2.29 -9.85 -3.29
CA GLU A 28 -1.34 -9.02 -2.59
C GLU A 28 -2.01 -7.71 -2.16
N VAL A 29 -1.95 -7.41 -0.88
CA VAL A 29 -2.57 -6.22 -0.30
C VAL A 29 -1.50 -5.35 0.36
N PHE A 30 -1.48 -4.08 0.00
CA PHE A 30 -0.65 -3.05 0.61
C PHE A 30 -1.56 -2.07 1.34
N ILE A 31 -1.17 -1.65 2.55
CA ILE A 31 -1.89 -0.65 3.31
C ILE A 31 -1.16 0.68 3.19
N VAL A 32 -1.81 1.72 2.67
CA VAL A 32 -1.29 3.08 2.72
C VAL A 32 -1.76 3.72 4.03
N SER A 33 -0.83 4.18 4.85
CA SER A 33 -1.13 4.77 6.15
C SER A 33 -0.19 5.95 6.47
N SER A 34 -0.52 6.69 7.51
CA SER A 34 0.33 7.73 8.10
C SER A 34 0.54 7.44 9.59
N GLY A 35 1.33 8.29 10.29
CA GLY A 35 1.53 8.19 11.73
C GLY A 35 0.36 8.69 12.58
N GLU A 36 -0.73 9.14 11.96
CA GLU A 36 -1.92 9.60 12.68
C GLU A 36 -2.64 8.43 13.35
N MET A 37 -3.09 8.62 14.58
CA MET A 37 -3.76 7.58 15.39
C MET A 37 -4.91 6.89 14.64
N MET A 38 -5.76 7.67 13.97
CA MET A 38 -6.91 7.12 13.26
C MET A 38 -6.51 6.34 12.00
N ALA A 39 -5.42 6.75 11.34
CA ALA A 39 -4.88 6.02 10.19
C ALA A 39 -4.31 4.67 10.63
N LEU A 40 -3.59 4.62 11.74
CA LEU A 40 -3.05 3.38 12.32
C LEU A 40 -4.15 2.44 12.81
N TYR A 41 -5.20 3.00 13.43
CA TYR A 41 -6.37 2.21 13.82
C TYR A 41 -7.07 1.58 12.60
N ALA A 42 -7.26 2.35 11.53
CA ALA A 42 -7.81 1.84 10.27
C ALA A 42 -6.90 0.75 9.67
N ALA A 43 -5.59 0.97 9.65
CA ALA A 43 -4.62 -0.01 9.18
C ALA A 43 -4.69 -1.35 9.93
N SER A 44 -4.84 -1.28 11.27
CA SER A 44 -5.02 -2.48 12.11
C SER A 44 -6.30 -3.24 11.77
N ASN A 45 -7.40 -2.54 11.56
CA ASN A 45 -8.68 -3.16 11.17
C ASN A 45 -8.59 -3.84 9.80
N ILE A 46 -7.95 -3.18 8.82
CA ILE A 46 -7.71 -3.73 7.49
C ILE A 46 -6.84 -5.00 7.59
N ALA A 47 -5.75 -4.95 8.36
CA ALA A 47 -4.87 -6.09 8.55
C ALA A 47 -5.60 -7.30 9.16
N GLN A 48 -6.48 -7.06 10.14
CA GLN A 48 -7.31 -8.12 10.71
C GLN A 48 -8.28 -8.73 9.68
N ALA A 49 -8.90 -7.91 8.85
CA ALA A 49 -9.76 -8.38 7.78
C ALA A 49 -9.00 -9.24 6.77
N ILE A 50 -7.81 -8.79 6.32
CA ILE A 50 -6.96 -9.53 5.39
C ILE A 50 -6.56 -10.89 5.98
N ARG A 51 -6.21 -10.96 7.27
CA ARG A 51 -5.92 -12.23 7.96
C ARG A 51 -7.10 -13.20 7.93
N GLY A 52 -8.32 -12.68 8.03
CA GLY A 52 -9.54 -13.47 7.89
C GLY A 52 -9.67 -14.12 6.50
N PHE A 53 -9.29 -13.39 5.46
CA PHE A 53 -9.25 -13.89 4.08
C PHE A 53 -8.03 -14.80 3.84
N GLY A 54 -6.88 -14.47 4.42
CA GLY A 54 -5.64 -15.25 4.30
C GLY A 54 -5.76 -16.70 4.81
N LYS A 55 -6.56 -16.93 5.85
CA LYS A 55 -6.87 -18.29 6.33
C LYS A 55 -7.57 -19.16 5.27
N ARG A 56 -8.14 -18.55 4.26
CA ARG A 56 -8.80 -19.22 3.12
C ARG A 56 -7.93 -19.22 1.86
N GLY A 57 -6.68 -18.73 1.96
CA GLY A 57 -5.75 -18.64 0.83
C GLY A 57 -6.06 -17.51 -0.18
N TYR A 58 -6.93 -16.54 0.17
CA TYR A 58 -7.38 -15.53 -0.80
C TYR A 58 -6.52 -14.28 -0.83
N ALA A 59 -5.86 -13.91 0.27
CA ALA A 59 -5.04 -12.70 0.31
C ALA A 59 -3.92 -12.76 1.34
N ARG A 60 -2.85 -11.98 1.09
CA ARG A 60 -1.78 -11.73 2.04
C ARG A 60 -1.52 -10.23 2.17
N LEU A 61 -1.17 -9.79 3.38
CA LEU A 61 -0.67 -8.44 3.62
C LEU A 61 0.82 -8.40 3.27
N CYS A 62 1.18 -7.57 2.29
CA CYS A 62 2.56 -7.45 1.79
C CYS A 62 3.33 -6.30 2.44
N GLY A 63 2.68 -5.35 3.07
CA GLY A 63 3.36 -4.27 3.77
C GLY A 63 2.53 -3.00 3.95
N ILE A 64 3.13 -2.06 4.71
CA ILE A 64 2.62 -0.71 4.85
C ILE A 64 3.45 0.23 3.97
N ILE A 65 2.78 1.09 3.22
CA ILE A 65 3.34 2.24 2.54
C ILE A 65 3.07 3.45 3.44
N LEU A 66 4.12 4.03 4.02
CA LEU A 66 3.99 5.23 4.86
C LEU A 66 3.87 6.47 3.98
N ASN A 67 2.68 7.06 3.92
CA ASN A 67 2.41 8.36 3.32
C ASN A 67 2.50 9.44 4.41
N ALA A 68 3.66 10.08 4.53
CA ALA A 68 4.01 10.92 5.68
C ALA A 68 3.18 12.20 5.79
N ARG A 69 2.87 12.57 7.03
CA ARG A 69 2.17 13.80 7.42
C ARG A 69 3.07 14.78 8.16
N ASN A 70 4.40 14.50 8.26
CA ASN A 70 5.36 15.26 9.05
C ASN A 70 5.08 15.27 10.55
N ILE A 71 4.63 14.14 11.08
CA ILE A 71 4.46 13.92 12.51
C ILE A 71 5.84 13.63 13.12
N GLU A 72 6.12 14.16 14.30
CA GLU A 72 7.37 13.89 15.01
C GLU A 72 7.51 12.39 15.30
N GLY A 73 8.62 11.79 14.92
CA GLY A 73 8.87 10.37 15.09
C GLY A 73 8.00 9.44 14.25
N GLU A 74 7.35 9.95 13.20
CA GLU A 74 6.35 9.25 12.39
C GLU A 74 6.83 7.87 11.88
N GLN A 75 8.06 7.80 11.40
CA GLN A 75 8.62 6.54 10.90
C GLN A 75 8.69 5.46 11.98
N GLU A 76 9.11 5.84 13.19
CA GLU A 76 9.19 4.92 14.33
C GLU A 76 7.80 4.50 14.81
N ILE A 77 6.85 5.42 14.83
CA ILE A 77 5.46 5.15 15.20
C ILE A 77 4.85 4.12 14.24
N VAL A 78 5.00 4.34 12.92
CA VAL A 78 4.42 3.44 11.91
C VAL A 78 5.16 2.10 11.88
N ARG A 79 6.49 2.08 12.11
CA ARG A 79 7.26 0.84 12.21
C ARG A 79 6.76 -0.04 13.36
N LYS A 80 6.53 0.53 14.54
CA LYS A 80 5.97 -0.21 15.69
C LYS A 80 4.57 -0.73 15.39
N ALA A 81 3.72 0.08 14.77
CA ALA A 81 2.38 -0.35 14.38
C ALA A 81 2.44 -1.49 13.35
N ALA A 82 3.37 -1.46 12.41
CA ALA A 82 3.60 -2.54 11.45
C ALA A 82 4.00 -3.85 12.14
N GLU A 83 4.92 -3.78 13.11
CA GLU A 83 5.32 -4.94 13.93
C GLU A 83 4.13 -5.56 14.68
N GLU A 84 3.25 -4.74 15.29
CA GLU A 84 2.06 -5.21 15.99
C GLU A 84 1.09 -5.97 15.09
N ILE A 85 1.01 -5.59 13.83
CA ILE A 85 0.20 -6.29 12.83
C ILE A 85 1.01 -7.28 11.98
N SER A 86 2.21 -7.64 12.44
CA SER A 86 3.09 -8.65 11.83
C SER A 86 3.38 -8.40 10.34
N THR A 87 3.77 -7.17 10.03
CA THR A 87 4.19 -6.73 8.70
C THR A 87 5.32 -5.70 8.80
N ASP A 88 5.81 -5.24 7.67
CA ASP A 88 6.88 -4.24 7.58
C ASP A 88 6.41 -2.96 6.90
N VAL A 89 7.13 -1.85 7.14
CA VAL A 89 7.02 -0.64 6.33
C VAL A 89 7.90 -0.83 5.10
N ILE A 90 7.29 -0.94 3.93
CA ILE A 90 7.99 -1.27 2.68
C ILE A 90 8.45 -0.05 1.89
N ALA A 91 7.80 1.09 2.09
CA ALA A 91 8.14 2.33 1.42
C ALA A 91 7.75 3.55 2.27
N TYR A 92 8.47 4.64 2.06
CA TYR A 92 8.24 5.93 2.69
C TYR A 92 8.04 6.99 1.61
N ILE A 93 6.88 7.64 1.63
CA ILE A 93 6.55 8.75 0.74
C ILE A 93 6.57 10.03 1.58
N PRO A 94 7.59 10.89 1.44
CA PRO A 94 7.67 12.13 2.19
C PRO A 94 6.58 13.10 1.72
N ARG A 95 6.11 13.94 2.63
CA ARG A 95 5.25 15.06 2.25
C ARG A 95 6.06 16.06 1.40
N SER A 96 5.56 16.37 0.20
CA SER A 96 6.26 17.25 -0.74
C SER A 96 5.30 18.26 -1.38
N GLY A 97 5.76 19.50 -1.48
CA GLY A 97 5.04 20.54 -2.22
C GLY A 97 5.01 20.28 -3.73
N ASP A 98 5.88 19.43 -4.25
CA ASP A 98 5.92 19.08 -5.67
C ASP A 98 4.65 18.33 -6.09
N ILE A 99 4.14 17.47 -5.21
CA ILE A 99 2.89 16.76 -5.47
C ILE A 99 1.76 17.76 -5.64
N GLN A 100 1.63 18.71 -4.71
CA GLN A 100 0.57 19.73 -4.78
C GLN A 100 0.74 20.65 -6.01
N ARG A 101 1.97 20.97 -6.42
CA ARG A 101 2.22 21.76 -7.64
C ARG A 101 1.84 21.00 -8.89
N ALA A 102 2.14 19.71 -8.96
CA ALA A 102 1.75 18.87 -10.09
C ALA A 102 0.23 18.74 -10.19
N GLU A 103 -0.46 18.45 -9.08
CA GLU A 103 -1.92 18.39 -9.00
C GLU A 103 -2.59 19.72 -9.41
N ALA A 104 -2.05 20.86 -8.96
CA ALA A 104 -2.53 22.18 -9.37
C ALA A 104 -2.34 22.42 -10.88
N GLY A 105 -1.35 21.78 -11.50
CA GLY A 105 -1.13 21.75 -12.95
C GLY A 105 -2.01 20.75 -13.71
N GLY A 106 -2.82 19.96 -13.00
CA GLY A 106 -3.73 18.98 -13.58
C GLY A 106 -3.07 17.65 -13.97
N GLY A 107 -1.90 17.32 -13.39
CA GLY A 107 -1.18 16.08 -13.68
C GLY A 107 -0.40 15.53 -12.50
N THR A 108 0.43 14.56 -12.76
CA THR A 108 1.33 13.91 -11.80
C THR A 108 2.71 14.57 -11.79
N VAL A 109 3.55 14.24 -10.82
CA VAL A 109 4.95 14.70 -10.80
C VAL A 109 5.72 14.21 -12.03
N PHE A 110 5.34 13.07 -12.60
CA PHE A 110 5.95 12.53 -13.81
C PHE A 110 5.62 13.33 -15.07
N GLU A 111 4.42 13.89 -15.12
CA GLU A 111 3.95 14.68 -16.26
C GLU A 111 4.32 16.15 -16.17
N CYS A 112 4.34 16.71 -14.93
CA CYS A 112 4.45 18.15 -14.72
C CYS A 112 5.82 18.61 -14.23
N LEU A 113 6.64 17.76 -13.58
CA LEU A 113 7.84 18.14 -12.87
C LEU A 113 9.00 17.18 -13.15
N GLU A 114 9.71 17.43 -14.24
CA GLU A 114 10.79 16.53 -14.71
C GLU A 114 11.93 16.36 -13.69
N ASP A 115 12.28 17.43 -12.95
CA ASP A 115 13.38 17.45 -11.97
C ASP A 115 12.92 17.16 -10.53
N SER A 116 11.68 16.74 -10.30
CA SER A 116 11.19 16.49 -8.95
C SER A 116 11.85 15.26 -8.31
N PRO A 117 12.40 15.35 -7.08
CA PRO A 117 12.92 14.21 -6.36
C PRO A 117 11.83 13.17 -6.04
N MET A 118 10.55 13.55 -6.09
CA MET A 118 9.44 12.64 -5.88
C MET A 118 9.32 11.57 -6.97
N ARG A 119 9.90 11.79 -8.15
CA ARG A 119 9.95 10.78 -9.22
C ARG A 119 10.70 9.54 -8.75
N ALA A 120 11.91 9.72 -8.20
CA ALA A 120 12.72 8.62 -7.67
C ALA A 120 12.02 7.90 -6.49
N VAL A 121 11.28 8.63 -5.66
CA VAL A 121 10.50 8.05 -4.56
C VAL A 121 9.42 7.11 -5.10
N TYR A 122 8.66 7.54 -6.10
CA TYR A 122 7.60 6.70 -6.69
C TYR A 122 8.15 5.57 -7.56
N GLU A 123 9.27 5.76 -8.26
CA GLU A 123 9.97 4.68 -8.98
C GLU A 123 10.41 3.59 -8.00
N GLY A 124 11.06 3.97 -6.89
CA GLY A 124 11.44 3.03 -5.85
C GLY A 124 10.26 2.31 -5.19
N LEU A 125 9.12 3.00 -5.02
CA LEU A 125 7.88 2.36 -4.57
C LEU A 125 7.39 1.32 -5.58
N ALA A 126 7.37 1.67 -6.87
CA ALA A 126 6.93 0.77 -7.92
C ALA A 126 7.81 -0.49 -7.98
N ASP A 127 9.12 -0.32 -7.97
CA ASP A 127 10.08 -1.44 -7.95
C ASP A 127 9.84 -2.34 -6.73
N ARG A 128 9.64 -1.75 -5.55
CA ARG A 128 9.42 -2.51 -4.32
C ARG A 128 8.10 -3.29 -4.34
N VAL A 129 7.03 -2.68 -4.87
CA VAL A 129 5.73 -3.36 -5.04
C VAL A 129 5.87 -4.51 -6.03
N LEU A 130 6.55 -4.31 -7.15
CA LEU A 130 6.79 -5.36 -8.14
C LEU A 130 7.59 -6.52 -7.56
N ASP A 131 8.66 -6.25 -6.82
CA ASP A 131 9.48 -7.29 -6.17
C ASP A 131 8.67 -8.14 -5.20
N LEU A 132 7.73 -7.52 -4.46
CA LEU A 132 6.89 -8.21 -3.48
C LEU A 132 5.70 -8.96 -4.11
N THR A 133 5.35 -8.64 -5.35
CA THR A 133 4.23 -9.25 -6.08
C THR A 133 4.65 -10.21 -7.18
N HIS A 134 5.97 -10.35 -7.43
CA HIS A 134 6.45 -11.40 -8.31
C HIS A 134 6.09 -12.75 -7.70
N ASP A 135 5.10 -13.40 -8.31
CA ASP A 135 4.83 -14.80 -8.05
C ASP A 135 6.11 -15.59 -8.35
N GLU A 136 6.55 -16.40 -7.39
CA GLU A 136 7.44 -17.50 -7.70
C GLU A 136 6.74 -18.33 -8.79
N LYS A 137 7.19 -18.17 -10.03
CA LYS A 137 6.74 -18.98 -11.14
C LYS A 137 7.09 -20.42 -10.83
N GLY A 138 6.13 -21.21 -10.43
CA GLY A 138 6.30 -22.63 -10.41
C GLY A 138 5.70 -23.37 -9.24
N GLU A 139 4.40 -23.34 -9.09
CA GLU A 139 3.65 -24.53 -8.71
C GLU A 139 2.27 -24.46 -9.32
N GLN A 140 2.22 -24.69 -10.63
CA GLN A 140 1.02 -25.24 -11.26
C GLN A 140 0.75 -26.59 -10.58
N GLN A 141 -0.10 -26.61 -9.60
CA GLN A 141 -0.79 -27.85 -9.29
C GLN A 141 -1.77 -28.12 -10.41
N VAL A 142 -1.30 -28.96 -11.31
CA VAL A 142 -2.13 -29.77 -12.19
C VAL A 142 -2.92 -30.74 -11.31
N CYS A 143 -4.23 -30.58 -11.31
CA CYS A 143 -5.17 -31.70 -11.08
C CYS A 143 -6.42 -31.44 -11.88
#